data_0faced6ec3479ce5b8933c6ef980228f
#
_entry.id   0faced6ec3479ce5b8933c6ef980228f
#
_cell.length_a   1.000
_cell.length_b   1.000
_cell.length_c   1.000
_cell.angle_alpha   90.00
_cell.angle_beta   90.00
_cell.angle_gamma   90.00
#
_symmetry.space_group_name_H-M   'P 1'
#
loop_
_entity.id
_entity.type
_entity.pdbx_description
1 polymer ?
#
loop_
_entity_poly.entity_id
_entity_poly.type
_entity_poly.pdbx_seq_one_letter_code
_entity_poly.pdbx_strand_id
1 'polypeptide(L)'
;ALLDDWRQQYGSFGKARIARTNTRQIGSIFFGGGTPSLFKPQHLARLLEEVPHQGAEITLEVNPGTAEYHRFEDYQDAGINRLSLGAQSFSNAQLARLGRVHQQDETISAVAKARQAGFSNINLDIMWGLPGQSVAEALQDLRQAIQLQPQHISWYQLTIEPKTEFAGRPPIL
;
A
#
# COMPACT_ATOMS: atom_id res chain seq x y z
N ALA A 1 12.94 -16.47 -7.47
CA ALA A 1 13.57 -15.56 -6.51
C ALA A 1 12.78 -15.48 -5.19
N LEU A 2 11.66 -14.71 -5.09
CA LEU A 2 10.91 -14.58 -3.81
C LEU A 2 10.42 -15.92 -3.24
N LEU A 3 9.86 -16.81 -4.08
CA LEU A 3 9.42 -18.14 -3.66
C LEU A 3 10.61 -19.02 -3.23
N ASP A 4 11.74 -18.91 -3.90
CA ASP A 4 12.92 -19.69 -3.56
C ASP A 4 13.52 -19.20 -2.26
N ASP A 5 13.56 -17.88 -2.04
CA ASP A 5 13.98 -17.27 -0.78
C ASP A 5 13.04 -17.67 0.37
N TRP A 6 11.73 -17.60 0.17
CA TRP A 6 10.74 -18.10 1.12
C TRP A 6 10.95 -19.58 1.46
N ARG A 7 11.12 -20.43 0.44
CA ARG A 7 11.35 -21.86 0.64
C ARG A 7 12.65 -22.15 1.36
N GLN A 8 13.71 -21.37 1.06
CA GLN A 8 15.00 -21.49 1.71
C GLN A 8 14.94 -21.07 3.18
N GLN A 9 14.28 -19.98 3.49
CA GLN A 9 14.20 -19.45 4.85
C GLN A 9 13.14 -20.15 5.70
N TYR A 10 12.02 -20.57 5.11
CA TYR A 10 10.85 -21.08 5.81
C TYR A 10 10.41 -22.47 5.38
N GLY A 11 10.82 -22.96 4.20
CA GLY A 11 10.31 -24.20 3.59
C GLY A 11 10.64 -25.48 4.38
N SER A 12 11.77 -25.57 5.02
CA SER A 12 12.13 -26.67 5.95
C SER A 12 11.71 -26.38 7.40
N PHE A 13 11.63 -25.08 7.78
CA PHE A 13 11.25 -24.65 9.14
C PHE A 13 9.75 -24.37 9.27
N GLY A 14 9.10 -23.83 8.21
CA GLY A 14 7.73 -23.37 8.29
C GLY A 14 6.72 -24.50 8.47
N LYS A 15 6.73 -25.49 7.60
CA LYS A 15 5.78 -26.64 7.69
C LYS A 15 6.00 -27.46 8.96
N ALA A 16 7.26 -27.71 9.35
CA ALA A 16 7.57 -28.48 10.54
C ALA A 16 7.36 -27.69 11.85
N ARG A 17 7.58 -26.38 11.85
CA ARG A 17 7.48 -25.55 13.06
C ARG A 17 6.03 -25.05 13.28
N ILE A 18 5.31 -24.69 12.23
CA ILE A 18 3.87 -24.38 12.30
C ILE A 18 3.09 -25.63 12.70
N ALA A 19 3.42 -26.79 12.15
CA ALA A 19 2.79 -28.08 12.54
C ALA A 19 3.16 -28.55 13.95
N ARG A 20 4.34 -28.21 14.47
CA ARG A 20 4.82 -28.67 15.78
C ARG A 20 4.47 -27.73 16.94
N THR A 21 4.23 -26.45 16.70
CA THR A 21 4.00 -25.47 17.77
C THR A 21 2.59 -24.91 17.80
N ASN A 22 1.64 -25.43 17.09
CA ASN A 22 0.18 -25.13 17.14
C ASN A 22 -0.29 -23.75 17.70
N THR A 23 0.58 -22.75 17.73
CA THR A 23 0.36 -21.52 18.50
C THR A 23 0.58 -20.22 17.73
N ARG A 24 1.14 -20.25 16.51
CA ARG A 24 1.33 -19.03 15.71
C ARG A 24 0.67 -19.16 14.36
N GLN A 25 -0.45 -18.49 14.21
CA GLN A 25 -1.07 -18.24 12.90
C GLN A 25 -0.53 -16.92 12.33
N ILE A 26 -0.41 -16.87 11.01
CA ILE A 26 -0.12 -15.61 10.31
C ILE A 26 -1.41 -14.78 10.35
N GLY A 27 -1.37 -13.68 11.09
CA GLY A 27 -2.49 -12.75 11.21
C GLY A 27 -2.56 -11.73 10.09
N SER A 28 -1.41 -11.41 9.47
CA SER A 28 -1.35 -10.46 8.36
C SER A 28 -0.17 -10.73 7.43
N ILE A 29 -0.37 -10.39 6.15
CA ILE A 29 0.64 -10.36 5.10
C ILE A 29 0.59 -8.99 4.44
N PHE A 30 1.74 -8.38 4.23
CA PHE A 30 1.83 -7.08 3.62
C PHE A 30 2.75 -7.12 2.40
N PHE A 31 2.19 -6.85 1.22
CA PHE A 31 2.94 -6.66 0.00
C PHE A 31 3.27 -5.18 -0.17
N GLY A 32 4.52 -4.82 0.14
CA GLY A 32 5.02 -3.45 0.15
C GLY A 32 6.38 -3.32 -0.51
N GLY A 33 6.85 -2.06 -0.62
CA GLY A 33 8.15 -1.71 -1.17
C GLY A 33 8.17 -1.59 -2.70
N GLY A 34 8.78 -0.53 -3.20
CA GLY A 34 8.71 -0.19 -4.62
C GLY A 34 7.27 0.07 -5.07
N THR A 35 6.75 -0.74 -5.98
CA THR A 35 5.36 -0.67 -6.42
C THR A 35 4.80 -2.09 -6.61
N PRO A 36 4.32 -2.74 -5.55
CA PRO A 36 3.86 -4.13 -5.61
C PRO A 36 2.69 -4.35 -6.58
N SER A 37 1.86 -3.33 -6.79
CA SER A 37 0.73 -3.36 -7.73
C SER A 37 1.15 -3.43 -9.21
N LEU A 38 2.43 -3.40 -9.53
CA LEU A 38 2.95 -3.71 -10.88
C LEU A 38 3.11 -5.23 -11.11
N PHE A 39 3.11 -6.03 -10.06
CA PHE A 39 3.13 -7.49 -10.21
C PHE A 39 1.78 -7.99 -10.73
N LYS A 40 1.84 -8.95 -11.65
CA LYS A 40 0.62 -9.61 -12.11
C LYS A 40 -0.05 -10.32 -10.93
N PRO A 41 -1.38 -10.22 -10.78
CA PRO A 41 -2.12 -10.85 -9.68
C PRO A 41 -1.82 -12.35 -9.50
N GLN A 42 -1.60 -13.08 -10.61
CA GLN A 42 -1.25 -14.50 -10.55
C GLN A 42 0.09 -14.77 -9.83
N HIS A 43 1.01 -13.82 -9.84
CA HIS A 43 2.28 -13.98 -9.11
C HIS A 43 2.08 -13.82 -7.61
N LEU A 44 1.17 -12.93 -7.19
CA LEU A 44 0.80 -12.75 -5.80
C LEU A 44 0.02 -13.98 -5.29
N ALA A 45 -0.93 -14.49 -6.08
CA ALA A 45 -1.65 -15.72 -5.77
C ALA A 45 -0.70 -16.89 -5.52
N ARG A 46 0.30 -17.10 -6.41
CA ARG A 46 1.32 -18.15 -6.23
C ARG A 46 2.17 -17.98 -4.98
N LEU A 47 2.44 -16.76 -4.55
CA LEU A 47 3.13 -16.52 -3.28
C LEU A 47 2.25 -16.91 -2.10
N LEU A 48 0.96 -16.57 -2.16
CA LEU A 48 -0.01 -16.88 -1.11
C LEU A 48 -0.29 -18.38 -0.98
N GLU A 49 -0.28 -19.15 -2.08
CA GLU A 49 -0.42 -20.62 -2.05
C GLU A 49 0.63 -21.30 -1.17
N GLU A 50 1.84 -20.75 -1.08
CA GLU A 50 2.95 -21.31 -0.29
C GLU A 50 2.92 -20.87 1.19
N VAL A 51 2.14 -19.87 1.52
CA VAL A 51 2.08 -19.27 2.87
C VAL A 51 0.78 -19.66 3.56
N PRO A 52 0.83 -20.31 4.74
CA PRO A 52 -0.39 -20.58 5.50
C PRO A 52 -0.99 -19.26 6.02
N HIS A 53 -2.09 -18.82 5.45
CA HIS A 53 -2.65 -17.50 5.71
C HIS A 53 -4.17 -17.49 5.97
N GLN A 54 -4.75 -18.61 6.40
CA GLN A 54 -6.19 -18.69 6.64
C GLN A 54 -6.67 -17.61 7.61
N GLY A 55 -7.59 -16.75 7.15
CA GLY A 55 -8.15 -15.65 7.93
C GLY A 55 -7.21 -14.45 8.13
N ALA A 56 -6.04 -14.41 7.48
CA ALA A 56 -5.12 -13.30 7.57
C ALA A 56 -5.64 -12.07 6.81
N GLU A 57 -5.27 -10.89 7.30
CA GLU A 57 -5.37 -9.65 6.52
C GLU A 57 -4.23 -9.64 5.49
N ILE A 58 -4.58 -9.51 4.20
CA ILE A 58 -3.61 -9.52 3.11
C ILE A 58 -3.67 -8.17 2.40
N THR A 59 -2.67 -7.33 2.68
CA THR A 59 -2.59 -5.97 2.18
C THR A 59 -1.69 -5.88 0.95
N LEU A 60 -2.14 -5.14 -0.05
CA LEU A 60 -1.36 -4.71 -1.21
C LEU A 60 -1.20 -3.19 -1.22
N GLU A 61 0.04 -2.70 -1.29
CA GLU A 61 0.31 -1.30 -1.60
C GLU A 61 0.02 -0.99 -3.06
N VAL A 62 -0.72 0.08 -3.30
CA VAL A 62 -1.12 0.55 -4.63
C VAL A 62 -0.76 2.02 -4.77
N ASN A 63 -0.08 2.35 -5.85
CA ASN A 63 0.06 3.74 -6.28
C ASN A 63 -1.18 4.08 -7.16
N PRO A 64 -1.93 5.15 -6.85
CA PRO A 64 -3.11 5.53 -7.63
C PRO A 64 -2.87 5.63 -9.14
N GLY A 65 -1.74 6.20 -9.57
CA GLY A 65 -1.35 6.29 -10.99
C GLY A 65 -1.04 4.95 -11.66
N THR A 66 -0.94 3.85 -10.90
CA THR A 66 -0.76 2.50 -11.43
C THR A 66 -2.01 1.63 -11.31
N ALA A 67 -3.09 2.16 -10.75
CA ALA A 67 -4.35 1.44 -10.55
C ALA A 67 -5.05 0.99 -11.87
N GLU A 68 -4.51 1.41 -13.01
CA GLU A 68 -5.02 1.03 -14.33
C GLU A 68 -4.29 -0.17 -14.96
N TYR A 69 -3.13 -0.59 -14.41
CA TYR A 69 -2.36 -1.70 -14.98
C TYR A 69 -3.03 -3.06 -14.81
N HIS A 70 -3.74 -3.25 -13.71
CA HIS A 70 -4.51 -4.46 -13.43
C HIS A 70 -5.82 -4.08 -12.74
N ARG A 71 -6.86 -4.86 -12.99
CA ARG A 71 -8.14 -4.65 -12.35
C ARG A 71 -8.06 -5.01 -10.87
N PHE A 72 -8.75 -4.26 -10.03
CA PHE A 72 -8.79 -4.54 -8.59
C PHE A 72 -9.45 -5.90 -8.29
N GLU A 73 -10.40 -6.31 -9.10
CA GLU A 73 -11.03 -7.64 -8.99
C GLU A 73 -9.99 -8.76 -9.12
N ASP A 74 -9.02 -8.62 -10.03
CA ASP A 74 -7.98 -9.64 -10.23
C ASP A 74 -7.09 -9.80 -8.98
N TYR A 75 -6.86 -8.72 -8.22
CA TYR A 75 -6.14 -8.79 -6.94
C TYR A 75 -6.99 -9.42 -5.84
N GLN A 76 -8.31 -9.16 -5.83
CA GLN A 76 -9.22 -9.79 -4.89
C GLN A 76 -9.28 -11.30 -5.14
N ASP A 77 -9.38 -11.71 -6.41
CA ASP A 77 -9.34 -13.13 -6.83
C ASP A 77 -8.01 -13.80 -6.47
N ALA A 78 -6.91 -13.03 -6.47
CA ALA A 78 -5.60 -13.49 -6.03
C ALA A 78 -5.48 -13.65 -4.50
N GLY A 79 -6.49 -13.25 -3.72
CA GLY A 79 -6.53 -13.38 -2.27
C GLY A 79 -6.18 -12.11 -1.50
N ILE A 80 -5.95 -10.98 -2.17
CA ILE A 80 -5.79 -9.68 -1.49
C ILE A 80 -7.14 -9.24 -0.93
N ASN A 81 -7.18 -8.85 0.35
CA ASN A 81 -8.42 -8.44 1.01
C ASN A 81 -8.35 -7.02 1.63
N ARG A 82 -7.20 -6.36 1.51
CA ARG A 82 -6.98 -4.98 1.93
C ARG A 82 -6.09 -4.25 0.92
N LEU A 83 -6.40 -2.98 0.66
CA LEU A 83 -5.56 -2.10 -0.16
C LEU A 83 -5.00 -0.95 0.69
N SER A 84 -3.72 -0.59 0.48
CA SER A 84 -3.11 0.63 0.98
C SER A 84 -2.81 1.54 -0.20
N LEU A 85 -3.56 2.62 -0.34
CA LEU A 85 -3.46 3.54 -1.47
C LEU A 85 -2.57 4.73 -1.08
N GLY A 86 -1.46 4.87 -1.76
CA GLY A 86 -0.49 5.94 -1.54
C GLY A 86 -0.97 7.29 -2.09
N ALA A 87 -1.98 7.89 -1.49
CA ALA A 87 -2.53 9.19 -1.87
C ALA A 87 -1.51 10.34 -1.68
N GLN A 88 -0.79 10.32 -0.57
CA GLN A 88 0.23 11.27 -0.13
C GLN A 88 -0.32 12.69 0.14
N SER A 89 -1.06 13.29 -0.79
CA SER A 89 -1.74 14.58 -0.69
C SER A 89 -2.89 14.63 -1.69
N PHE A 90 -3.85 15.52 -1.45
CA PHE A 90 -4.90 15.89 -2.41
C PHE A 90 -4.62 17.25 -3.08
N SER A 91 -3.42 17.78 -2.91
CA SER A 91 -2.93 18.95 -3.64
C SER A 91 -2.01 18.52 -4.78
N ASN A 92 -2.41 18.75 -6.03
CA ASN A 92 -1.59 18.43 -7.20
C ASN A 92 -0.22 19.15 -7.16
N ALA A 93 -0.16 20.35 -6.57
CA ALA A 93 1.10 21.06 -6.36
C ALA A 93 2.03 20.33 -5.39
N GLN A 94 1.49 19.78 -4.31
CA GLN A 94 2.28 18.99 -3.35
C GLN A 94 2.69 17.64 -3.94
N LEU A 95 1.79 16.97 -4.67
CA LEU A 95 2.12 15.73 -5.39
C LEU A 95 3.29 15.95 -6.37
N ALA A 96 3.26 17.02 -7.15
CA ALA A 96 4.37 17.37 -8.06
C ALA A 96 5.69 17.63 -7.31
N ARG A 97 5.66 18.31 -6.16
CA ARG A 97 6.85 18.53 -5.30
C ARG A 97 7.41 17.22 -4.73
N LEU A 98 6.55 16.26 -4.46
CA LEU A 98 6.93 14.91 -4.02
C LEU A 98 7.43 14.01 -5.16
N GLY A 99 7.46 14.51 -6.40
CA GLY A 99 7.82 13.71 -7.58
C GLY A 99 6.78 12.64 -7.93
N ARG A 100 5.53 12.80 -7.45
CA ARG A 100 4.44 11.88 -7.79
C ARG A 100 3.90 12.18 -9.18
N VAL A 101 3.65 11.11 -9.94
CA VAL A 101 3.13 11.22 -11.30
C VAL A 101 1.60 11.28 -11.33
N HIS A 102 0.94 10.77 -10.30
CA HIS A 102 -0.52 10.80 -10.18
C HIS A 102 -1.04 12.14 -9.65
N GLN A 103 -2.30 12.41 -9.93
CA GLN A 103 -3.05 13.57 -9.43
C GLN A 103 -4.14 13.15 -8.44
N GLN A 104 -4.72 14.12 -7.73
CA GLN A 104 -5.77 13.87 -6.74
C GLN A 104 -6.95 13.06 -7.30
N ASP A 105 -7.37 13.37 -8.54
CA ASP A 105 -8.51 12.71 -9.16
C ASP A 105 -8.27 11.21 -9.41
N GLU A 106 -7.00 10.83 -9.66
CA GLU A 106 -6.62 9.42 -9.80
C GLU A 106 -6.73 8.69 -8.46
N THR A 107 -6.40 9.35 -7.34
CA THR A 107 -6.63 8.79 -5.99
C THR A 107 -8.12 8.57 -5.73
N ILE A 108 -8.95 9.57 -6.02
CA ILE A 108 -10.42 9.48 -5.84
C ILE A 108 -10.98 8.36 -6.71
N SER A 109 -10.56 8.30 -7.97
CA SER A 109 -10.94 7.24 -8.91
C SER A 109 -10.51 5.85 -8.44
N ALA A 110 -9.27 5.72 -7.92
CA ALA A 110 -8.76 4.46 -7.42
C ALA A 110 -9.57 3.93 -6.23
N VAL A 111 -9.96 4.81 -5.28
CA VAL A 111 -10.85 4.42 -4.17
C VAL A 111 -12.20 3.94 -4.66
N ALA A 112 -12.80 4.66 -5.64
CA ALA A 112 -14.08 4.28 -6.21
C ALA A 112 -14.01 2.92 -6.93
N LYS A 113 -12.98 2.72 -7.77
CA LYS A 113 -12.73 1.45 -8.48
C LYS A 113 -12.49 0.28 -7.49
N ALA A 114 -11.72 0.52 -6.42
CA ALA A 114 -11.47 -0.50 -5.40
C ALA A 114 -12.77 -0.95 -4.72
N ARG A 115 -13.67 -0.01 -4.40
CA ARG A 115 -14.98 -0.34 -3.84
C ARG A 115 -15.88 -1.09 -4.82
N GLN A 116 -15.90 -0.67 -6.09
CA GLN A 116 -16.64 -1.37 -7.15
C GLN A 116 -16.15 -2.81 -7.31
N ALA A 117 -14.86 -3.04 -7.15
CA ALA A 117 -14.27 -4.37 -7.15
C ALA A 117 -14.57 -5.19 -5.88
N GLY A 118 -15.25 -4.61 -4.87
CA GLY A 118 -15.65 -5.31 -3.65
C GLY A 118 -14.70 -5.14 -2.46
N PHE A 119 -13.65 -4.32 -2.55
CA PHE A 119 -12.79 -4.05 -1.39
C PHE A 119 -13.54 -3.22 -0.34
N SER A 120 -13.72 -3.79 0.83
CA SER A 120 -14.30 -3.15 2.02
C SER A 120 -13.24 -2.67 3.03
N ASN A 121 -11.97 -3.00 2.83
CA ASN A 121 -10.87 -2.61 3.71
C ASN A 121 -9.83 -1.82 2.90
N ILE A 122 -9.91 -0.48 2.99
CA ILE A 122 -9.04 0.45 2.27
C ILE A 122 -8.36 1.36 3.29
N ASN A 123 -7.04 1.46 3.18
CA ASN A 123 -6.23 2.45 3.86
C ASN A 123 -5.80 3.54 2.86
N LEU A 124 -5.79 4.78 3.30
CA LEU A 124 -5.19 5.90 2.59
C LEU A 124 -3.93 6.35 3.32
N ASP A 125 -2.81 6.35 2.60
CA ASP A 125 -1.56 6.89 3.10
C ASP A 125 -1.48 8.36 2.70
N ILE A 126 -1.45 9.28 3.68
CA ILE A 126 -1.31 10.71 3.48
C ILE A 126 -0.19 11.27 4.34
N MET A 127 0.43 12.32 3.85
CA MET A 127 1.60 12.93 4.48
C MET A 127 1.27 14.35 4.96
N TRP A 128 1.97 14.78 6.00
CA TRP A 128 2.01 16.16 6.44
C TRP A 128 3.45 16.66 6.61
N GLY A 129 3.64 17.94 6.79
CA GLY A 129 4.97 18.56 6.81
C GLY A 129 5.63 18.54 5.43
N LEU A 130 4.81 18.68 4.38
CA LEU A 130 5.29 18.74 3.00
C LEU A 130 5.94 20.11 2.72
N PRO A 131 6.79 20.22 1.67
CA PRO A 131 7.50 21.44 1.35
C PRO A 131 6.57 22.65 1.22
N GLY A 132 6.73 23.62 2.13
CA GLY A 132 5.91 24.83 2.18
C GLY A 132 4.43 24.60 2.50
N GLN A 133 4.07 23.47 3.07
CA GLN A 133 2.70 23.14 3.45
C GLN A 133 2.34 23.86 4.77
N SER A 134 1.27 24.63 4.75
CA SER A 134 0.67 25.18 5.96
C SER A 134 -0.14 24.13 6.73
N VAL A 135 -0.38 24.38 8.02
CA VAL A 135 -1.25 23.54 8.85
C VAL A 135 -2.67 23.43 8.26
N ALA A 136 -3.18 24.52 7.70
CA ALA A 136 -4.50 24.52 7.08
C ALA A 136 -4.59 23.58 5.87
N GLU A 137 -3.54 23.53 5.03
CA GLU A 137 -3.44 22.63 3.88
C GLU A 137 -3.29 21.17 4.33
N ALA A 138 -2.47 20.89 5.35
CA ALA A 138 -2.36 19.53 5.90
C ALA A 138 -3.71 19.01 6.45
N LEU A 139 -4.46 19.88 7.15
CA LEU A 139 -5.80 19.54 7.63
C LEU A 139 -6.82 19.41 6.49
N GLN A 140 -6.64 20.12 5.39
CA GLN A 140 -7.48 19.97 4.21
C GLN A 140 -7.27 18.59 3.56
N ASP A 141 -6.02 18.14 3.41
CA ASP A 141 -5.70 16.80 2.93
C ASP A 141 -6.36 15.72 3.81
N LEU A 142 -6.24 15.87 5.14
CA LEU A 142 -6.88 14.94 6.07
C LEU A 142 -8.41 14.92 5.93
N ARG A 143 -9.05 16.09 5.82
CA ARG A 143 -10.51 16.18 5.62
C ARG A 143 -10.93 15.51 4.32
N GLN A 144 -10.16 15.69 3.24
CA GLN A 144 -10.44 15.07 1.96
C GLN A 144 -10.32 13.53 2.06
N ALA A 145 -9.31 13.02 2.75
CA ALA A 145 -9.19 11.60 3.02
C ALA A 145 -10.39 11.06 3.80
N ILE A 146 -10.84 11.76 4.86
CA ILE A 146 -12.00 11.36 5.66
C ILE A 146 -13.29 11.34 4.80
N GLN A 147 -13.47 12.30 3.88
CA GLN A 147 -14.64 12.34 2.99
C GLN A 147 -14.71 11.12 2.06
N LEU A 148 -13.58 10.51 1.73
CA LEU A 148 -13.52 9.26 0.97
C LEU A 148 -13.89 8.04 1.83
N GLN A 149 -14.14 8.19 3.12
CA GLN A 149 -14.60 7.15 4.05
C GLN A 149 -13.77 5.85 4.01
N PRO A 150 -12.43 5.90 4.06
CA PRO A 150 -11.63 4.69 4.17
C PRO A 150 -11.82 4.04 5.54
N GLN A 151 -11.48 2.75 5.69
CA GLN A 151 -11.49 2.07 6.98
C GLN A 151 -10.30 2.48 7.85
N HIS A 152 -9.22 2.95 7.21
CA HIS A 152 -8.02 3.40 7.90
C HIS A 152 -7.36 4.56 7.15
N ILE A 153 -6.69 5.45 7.89
CA ILE A 153 -5.83 6.52 7.37
C ILE A 153 -4.49 6.41 8.07
N SER A 154 -3.44 6.24 7.29
CA SER A 154 -2.06 6.41 7.74
C SER A 154 -1.65 7.85 7.50
N TRP A 155 -1.58 8.64 8.57
CA TRP A 155 -1.18 10.05 8.48
C TRP A 155 0.18 10.26 9.13
N TYR A 156 1.20 10.51 8.35
CA TYR A 156 2.59 10.54 8.79
C TYR A 156 3.36 11.73 8.25
N GLN A 157 4.41 12.14 8.98
CA GLN A 157 5.25 13.26 8.61
C GLN A 157 6.21 12.87 7.47
N LEU A 158 6.47 13.82 6.55
CA LEU A 158 7.57 13.68 5.60
C LEU A 158 8.90 13.58 6.37
N THR A 159 9.62 12.49 6.16
CA THR A 159 10.98 12.30 6.64
C THR A 159 11.96 12.33 5.48
N ILE A 160 13.13 12.92 5.71
CA ILE A 160 14.20 12.98 4.72
C ILE A 160 15.17 11.83 5.00
N GLU A 161 15.00 10.75 4.30
CA GLU A 161 15.82 9.56 4.48
C GLU A 161 17.17 9.70 3.74
N PRO A 162 18.28 9.23 4.35
CA PRO A 162 19.59 9.22 3.69
C PRO A 162 19.55 8.49 2.34
N LYS A 163 20.32 9.00 1.37
CA LYS A 163 20.41 8.43 0.01
C LYS A 163 19.16 8.58 -0.86
N THR A 164 18.21 9.43 -0.47
CA THR A 164 17.09 9.84 -1.31
C THR A 164 17.41 11.13 -2.05
N GLU A 165 16.61 11.48 -3.06
CA GLU A 165 16.72 12.74 -3.78
C GLU A 165 16.55 13.94 -2.83
N PHE A 166 15.62 13.85 -1.89
CA PHE A 166 15.41 14.88 -0.86
C PHE A 166 16.60 15.03 0.09
N ALA A 167 17.40 13.97 0.35
CA ALA A 167 18.64 14.10 1.11
C ALA A 167 19.72 14.85 0.34
N GLY A 168 19.78 14.68 -0.99
CA GLY A 168 20.70 15.38 -1.87
C GLY A 168 20.29 16.84 -2.18
N ARG A 169 18.99 17.11 -2.16
CA ARG A 169 18.37 18.42 -2.41
C ARG A 169 17.20 18.63 -1.46
N PRO A 170 17.48 18.88 -0.16
CA PRO A 170 16.43 18.98 0.84
C PRO A 170 15.44 20.11 0.49
N PRO A 171 14.14 19.84 0.51
CA PRO A 171 13.14 20.88 0.31
C PRO A 171 13.13 21.84 1.50
N ILE A 172 12.69 23.08 1.29
CA ILE A 172 12.33 23.98 2.38
C ILE A 172 11.01 23.48 2.96
N LEU A 173 11.06 23.05 4.22
CA LEU A 173 9.90 22.56 4.99
C LEU A 173 9.17 23.73 5.66
#